data_8bca3491188120bc69b13bd43764b032
#
_entry.id   8bca3491188120bc69b13bd43764b032
#
_cell.length_a   1.000
_cell.length_b   1.000
_cell.length_c   1.000
_cell.angle_alpha   90.00
_cell.angle_beta   90.00
_cell.angle_gamma   90.00
#
_symmetry.space_group_name_H-M   'P 1'
#
loop_
_entity.id
_entity.type
_entity.pdbx_description
1 polymer ?
#
loop_
_entity_poly.entity_id
_entity_poly.type
_entity_poly.pdbx_seq_one_letter_code
_entity_poly.pdbx_strand_id
1 'polypeptide(L)'
;MRGKKICKSLEGDGVLSYSVKERFFSDLKEFVDISEDINKIKNLKEFTIVIKFRSNINSGDKTLFSISDSRENFSQLALRLSDGKLNLYIRENHNLLCHIKSAKKYSDNSWHIVIMSLGDWGIKLYVDGNEVGYLKSPINLIMITELNSMNIGRALDNKGEGIRHFHGDIDYLDLYDRCLSREEVKELSKQEVKIGYDIPFIDLSKDKDRQVLVDKEEGVYLGHPSTVLMDDKKTMYVVYPKGHGVGPIVLKKSEDSGLTWSERLETPVSWNNSEETPVIYKIKKPNGISRIEMISGLPRGGERGFRTSYSDDYGKTWSEFKHYFPTGKYGGIVAHASLTRLKNKKGDMDNKWLGIFHDLNYNNWKTYLSFDESGEEVWTEPVRLLEEHNLIEKTAQLCEIEVLRSPDGNQLALIARSQGKKNNSMIAFSNDEGETWTEPLELQGALMGERHKATYDPISGRLLITFREIIRDPKKTGDKNDWVAGHWVALVGTYDDLVHNREGQYRIRLMEDFTPTEKSGDCGYAGNEVLDDGTFVLTSYGYWEKDYNKPYIKSLRVTLKEIDEIVREMV
;
A
#
# COMPACT_ATOMS: atom_id res chain seq x y z
N MET A 1 -16.96 -21.34 -31.51
CA MET A 1 -16.47 -20.31 -32.47
C MET A 1 -14.96 -20.18 -32.29
N ARG A 2 -14.18 -20.34 -33.36
CA ARG A 2 -12.73 -20.21 -33.32
C ARG A 2 -12.37 -18.73 -33.13
N GLY A 3 -11.75 -18.38 -32.01
CA GLY A 3 -11.30 -17.02 -31.75
C GLY A 3 -10.23 -16.58 -32.75
N LYS A 4 -10.35 -15.36 -33.26
CA LYS A 4 -9.41 -14.76 -34.20
C LYS A 4 -8.05 -14.57 -33.51
N LYS A 5 -7.02 -15.27 -34.02
CA LYS A 5 -5.63 -15.19 -33.59
C LYS A 5 -5.05 -13.85 -34.04
N ILE A 6 -4.42 -13.11 -33.13
CA ILE A 6 -3.52 -12.02 -33.48
C ILE A 6 -2.14 -12.41 -32.93
N CYS A 7 -1.36 -13.06 -33.81
CA CYS A 7 0.05 -13.30 -33.57
C CYS A 7 0.82 -12.05 -34.02
N LYS A 8 1.52 -11.35 -33.10
CA LYS A 8 2.60 -10.44 -33.45
C LYS A 8 3.91 -11.15 -33.13
N SER A 9 4.64 -11.58 -34.15
CA SER A 9 6.04 -11.90 -33.97
C SER A 9 6.77 -10.57 -33.75
N LEU A 10 7.36 -10.38 -32.61
CA LEU A 10 8.38 -9.36 -32.42
C LEU A 10 9.68 -9.91 -33.00
N GLU A 11 10.17 -9.32 -34.07
CA GLU A 11 11.45 -9.66 -34.66
C GLU A 11 12.54 -9.29 -33.61
N GLY A 12 13.33 -10.28 -33.19
CA GLY A 12 14.58 -10.12 -32.48
C GLY A 12 14.70 -10.76 -31.11
N ASP A 13 13.60 -11.06 -30.36
CA ASP A 13 13.67 -11.47 -28.94
C ASP A 13 13.22 -12.90 -28.63
N GLY A 14 12.98 -13.76 -29.62
CA GLY A 14 12.57 -15.16 -29.40
C GLY A 14 11.22 -15.33 -28.70
N VAL A 15 10.25 -14.43 -28.95
CA VAL A 15 8.97 -14.39 -28.24
C VAL A 15 7.79 -14.76 -29.16
N LEU A 16 6.91 -15.63 -28.66
CA LEU A 16 5.58 -15.86 -29.22
C LEU A 16 4.54 -15.22 -28.32
N SER A 17 3.85 -14.19 -28.81
CA SER A 17 2.82 -13.48 -28.05
C SER A 17 1.41 -13.77 -28.55
N TYR A 18 0.50 -14.05 -27.61
CA TYR A 18 -0.92 -14.29 -27.88
C TYR A 18 -1.76 -13.30 -27.06
N SER A 19 -2.30 -12.29 -27.70
CA SER A 19 -3.28 -11.40 -27.07
C SER A 19 -4.64 -12.09 -27.05
N VAL A 20 -5.18 -12.32 -25.86
CA VAL A 20 -6.51 -12.90 -25.64
C VAL A 20 -7.54 -11.80 -25.38
N LYS A 21 -7.10 -10.55 -25.18
CA LYS A 21 -7.88 -9.30 -25.01
C LYS A 21 -8.99 -9.45 -23.96
N GLU A 22 -8.60 -9.69 -22.72
CA GLU A 22 -9.54 -9.81 -21.58
C GLU A 22 -10.70 -10.78 -21.88
N ARG A 23 -10.42 -11.86 -22.59
CA ARG A 23 -11.45 -12.83 -22.94
C ARG A 23 -11.88 -13.56 -21.68
N PHE A 24 -13.17 -13.47 -21.37
CA PHE A 24 -13.80 -14.23 -20.30
C PHE A 24 -14.02 -15.66 -20.74
N PHE A 25 -13.44 -16.62 -20.02
CA PHE A 25 -13.66 -18.05 -20.18
C PHE A 25 -14.79 -18.46 -19.24
N SER A 26 -15.94 -18.78 -19.81
CA SER A 26 -17.13 -19.21 -19.08
C SER A 26 -17.16 -20.75 -18.89
N ASP A 27 -18.18 -21.23 -18.17
CA ASP A 27 -18.46 -22.68 -18.05
C ASP A 27 -18.80 -23.37 -19.37
N LEU A 28 -18.88 -22.64 -20.48
CA LEU A 28 -19.18 -23.14 -21.82
C LEU A 28 -17.99 -23.85 -22.49
N LYS A 29 -16.96 -24.25 -21.74
CA LYS A 29 -15.76 -24.95 -22.21
C LYS A 29 -14.98 -24.20 -23.30
N GLU A 30 -14.86 -22.90 -23.16
CA GLU A 30 -14.06 -22.06 -24.04
C GLU A 30 -12.56 -22.32 -23.85
N PHE A 31 -11.80 -22.22 -24.93
CA PHE A 31 -10.35 -22.37 -24.96
C PHE A 31 -9.78 -21.75 -26.23
N VAL A 32 -8.46 -21.56 -26.27
CA VAL A 32 -7.73 -21.20 -27.50
C VAL A 32 -6.74 -22.31 -27.81
N ASP A 33 -6.87 -22.92 -29.00
CA ASP A 33 -5.92 -23.91 -29.52
C ASP A 33 -4.82 -23.19 -30.29
N ILE A 34 -3.58 -23.34 -29.83
CA ILE A 34 -2.37 -22.76 -30.45
C ILE A 34 -1.36 -23.84 -30.82
N SER A 35 -1.84 -25.07 -31.03
CA SER A 35 -1.01 -26.25 -31.34
C SER A 35 -0.19 -26.12 -32.61
N GLU A 36 -0.58 -25.26 -33.56
CA GLU A 36 0.18 -25.01 -34.79
C GLU A 36 1.59 -24.46 -34.54
N ASP A 37 1.82 -23.82 -33.37
CA ASP A 37 3.11 -23.27 -32.98
C ASP A 37 3.96 -24.23 -32.13
N ILE A 38 3.47 -25.44 -31.81
CA ILE A 38 4.17 -26.41 -30.94
C ILE A 38 5.59 -26.74 -31.43
N ASN A 39 5.79 -26.81 -32.76
CA ASN A 39 7.09 -27.11 -33.34
C ASN A 39 8.14 -26.03 -33.08
N LYS A 40 7.74 -24.82 -32.71
CA LYS A 40 8.64 -23.71 -32.38
C LYS A 40 9.23 -23.85 -30.99
N ILE A 41 8.56 -24.58 -30.07
CA ILE A 41 8.92 -24.62 -28.65
C ILE A 41 9.30 -26.02 -28.16
N LYS A 42 8.76 -27.10 -28.70
CA LYS A 42 8.91 -28.48 -28.17
C LYS A 42 10.36 -28.97 -27.97
N ASN A 43 11.32 -28.35 -28.67
CA ASN A 43 12.74 -28.73 -28.63
C ASN A 43 13.59 -27.72 -27.81
N LEU A 44 12.96 -26.78 -27.07
CA LEU A 44 13.67 -25.80 -26.30
C LEU A 44 14.28 -26.41 -25.00
N LYS A 45 15.53 -26.06 -24.76
CA LYS A 45 16.22 -26.38 -23.49
C LYS A 45 15.85 -25.39 -22.39
N GLU A 46 15.69 -24.13 -22.75
CA GLU A 46 15.20 -23.06 -21.89
C GLU A 46 13.86 -22.57 -22.39
N PHE A 47 12.97 -22.26 -21.50
CA PHE A 47 11.62 -21.86 -21.85
C PHE A 47 10.97 -21.06 -20.74
N THR A 48 10.30 -19.96 -21.07
CA THR A 48 9.52 -19.19 -20.11
C THR A 48 8.10 -18.97 -20.61
N ILE A 49 7.14 -19.13 -19.72
CA ILE A 49 5.72 -18.79 -19.91
C ILE A 49 5.43 -17.57 -19.06
N VAL A 50 4.80 -16.55 -19.65
CA VAL A 50 4.22 -15.40 -18.95
C VAL A 50 2.73 -15.38 -19.27
N ILE A 51 1.86 -15.37 -18.27
CA ILE A 51 0.41 -15.31 -18.46
C ILE A 51 -0.23 -14.34 -17.46
N LYS A 52 -1.06 -13.43 -17.96
CA LYS A 52 -1.87 -12.54 -17.15
C LYS A 52 -3.31 -13.03 -17.10
N PHE A 53 -3.79 -13.29 -15.90
CA PHE A 53 -5.11 -13.87 -15.68
C PHE A 53 -5.83 -13.26 -14.47
N ARG A 54 -7.15 -13.46 -14.43
CA ARG A 54 -8.01 -13.15 -13.29
C ARG A 54 -9.06 -14.26 -13.13
N SER A 55 -9.32 -14.70 -11.89
CA SER A 55 -10.36 -15.70 -11.60
C SER A 55 -10.90 -15.53 -10.17
N ASN A 56 -12.15 -15.92 -9.96
CA ASN A 56 -12.79 -15.96 -8.63
C ASN A 56 -13.18 -17.39 -8.22
N ILE A 57 -12.77 -18.41 -8.97
CA ILE A 57 -13.15 -19.80 -8.71
C ILE A 57 -12.16 -20.48 -7.78
N ASN A 58 -12.63 -20.84 -6.61
CA ASN A 58 -11.83 -21.44 -5.53
C ASN A 58 -11.99 -22.97 -5.40
N SER A 59 -12.53 -23.66 -6.42
CA SER A 59 -12.78 -25.11 -6.38
C SER A 59 -12.36 -25.82 -7.65
N GLY A 60 -11.79 -27.02 -7.47
CA GLY A 60 -11.34 -27.89 -8.54
C GLY A 60 -10.14 -27.38 -9.32
N ASP A 61 -9.75 -28.13 -10.35
CA ASP A 61 -8.64 -27.78 -11.22
C ASP A 61 -9.12 -26.94 -12.40
N LYS A 62 -8.45 -25.81 -12.66
CA LYS A 62 -8.72 -24.86 -13.74
C LYS A 62 -7.42 -24.55 -14.48
N THR A 63 -7.28 -24.94 -15.73
CA THR A 63 -6.03 -24.87 -16.49
C THR A 63 -5.90 -23.53 -17.18
N LEU A 64 -4.85 -22.78 -16.88
CA LEU A 64 -4.47 -21.54 -17.55
C LEU A 64 -3.83 -21.85 -18.91
N PHE A 65 -2.85 -22.75 -18.90
CA PHE A 65 -2.09 -23.13 -20.08
C PHE A 65 -1.64 -24.59 -19.99
N SER A 66 -1.62 -25.28 -21.11
CA SER A 66 -1.09 -26.64 -21.18
C SER A 66 -0.41 -26.93 -22.50
N ILE A 67 0.64 -27.77 -22.44
CA ILE A 67 1.28 -28.46 -23.57
C ILE A 67 1.14 -29.95 -23.27
N SER A 68 0.71 -30.75 -24.24
CA SER A 68 0.52 -32.19 -24.01
C SER A 68 0.74 -33.01 -25.24
N ASP A 69 1.02 -34.29 -25.00
CA ASP A 69 0.77 -35.36 -25.92
C ASP A 69 -0.70 -35.79 -25.76
N SER A 70 -1.47 -35.76 -26.83
CA SER A 70 -2.87 -36.20 -26.85
C SER A 70 -3.04 -37.72 -27.08
N ARG A 71 -1.93 -38.51 -26.97
CA ARG A 71 -1.91 -39.94 -27.18
C ARG A 71 -1.81 -40.73 -25.86
N GLU A 72 -1.73 -42.06 -25.96
CA GLU A 72 -1.74 -43.00 -24.84
C GLU A 72 -0.64 -42.77 -23.78
N ASN A 73 0.50 -42.20 -24.15
CA ASN A 73 1.64 -42.03 -23.26
C ASN A 73 1.53 -40.83 -22.29
N PHE A 74 0.55 -39.97 -22.44
CA PHE A 74 0.16 -38.88 -21.56
C PHE A 74 1.32 -38.09 -20.93
N SER A 75 2.11 -37.49 -21.78
CA SER A 75 3.10 -36.47 -21.37
C SER A 75 2.45 -35.08 -21.33
N GLN A 76 2.71 -34.30 -20.32
CA GLN A 76 2.04 -33.01 -20.16
C GLN A 76 2.85 -32.02 -19.29
N LEU A 77 2.86 -30.77 -19.70
CA LEU A 77 3.11 -29.61 -18.85
C LEU A 77 1.80 -28.84 -18.70
N ALA A 78 1.38 -28.60 -17.47
CA ALA A 78 0.16 -27.83 -17.21
C ALA A 78 0.36 -26.82 -16.06
N LEU A 79 0.03 -25.57 -16.35
CA LEU A 79 -0.07 -24.49 -15.38
C LEU A 79 -1.55 -24.25 -15.09
N ARG A 80 -1.97 -24.40 -13.83
CA ARG A 80 -3.38 -24.39 -13.43
C ARG A 80 -3.61 -23.81 -12.06
N LEU A 81 -4.84 -23.42 -11.78
CA LEU A 81 -5.34 -23.22 -10.42
C LEU A 81 -5.96 -24.53 -9.92
N SER A 82 -5.54 -24.97 -8.73
CA SER A 82 -6.14 -26.10 -8.00
C SER A 82 -6.68 -25.58 -6.67
N ASP A 83 -8.00 -25.56 -6.54
CA ASP A 83 -8.68 -24.93 -5.38
C ASP A 83 -8.21 -23.50 -5.12
N GLY A 84 -7.99 -22.73 -6.20
CA GLY A 84 -7.51 -21.35 -6.20
C GLY A 84 -6.00 -21.18 -6.04
N LYS A 85 -5.24 -22.23 -5.74
CA LYS A 85 -3.76 -22.18 -5.66
C LYS A 85 -3.13 -22.46 -7.00
N LEU A 86 -2.06 -21.71 -7.31
CA LEU A 86 -1.29 -21.97 -8.51
C LEU A 86 -0.56 -23.31 -8.40
N ASN A 87 -0.59 -24.08 -9.48
CA ASN A 87 -0.08 -25.44 -9.55
C ASN A 87 0.58 -25.67 -10.89
N LEU A 88 1.88 -25.94 -10.88
CA LEU A 88 2.62 -26.41 -12.06
C LEU A 88 2.82 -27.92 -11.96
N TYR A 89 2.47 -28.59 -13.02
CA TYR A 89 2.49 -30.03 -13.12
C TYR A 89 3.15 -30.48 -14.41
N ILE A 90 4.22 -31.29 -14.31
CA ILE A 90 4.94 -31.84 -15.47
C ILE A 90 5.01 -33.35 -15.34
N ARG A 91 4.61 -34.05 -16.40
CA ARG A 91 4.68 -35.51 -16.55
C ARG A 91 5.36 -35.89 -17.85
N GLU A 92 6.03 -37.05 -17.80
CA GLU A 92 6.53 -37.77 -18.93
C GLU A 92 6.14 -39.24 -18.82
N ASN A 93 5.42 -39.81 -19.80
CA ASN A 93 4.98 -41.22 -19.82
C ASN A 93 4.36 -41.64 -18.47
N HIS A 94 3.38 -40.90 -17.95
CA HIS A 94 2.76 -41.08 -16.66
C HIS A 94 3.65 -40.83 -15.44
N ASN A 95 4.98 -40.65 -15.59
CA ASN A 95 5.88 -40.35 -14.51
C ASN A 95 5.81 -38.86 -14.13
N LEU A 96 5.65 -38.56 -12.87
CA LEU A 96 5.65 -37.18 -12.37
C LEU A 96 7.09 -36.66 -12.30
N LEU A 97 7.41 -35.64 -13.11
CA LEU A 97 8.72 -34.98 -13.12
C LEU A 97 8.74 -33.75 -12.22
N CYS A 98 7.65 -33.01 -12.18
CA CYS A 98 7.55 -31.77 -11.41
C CYS A 98 6.14 -31.58 -10.85
N HIS A 99 6.06 -31.13 -9.60
CA HIS A 99 4.84 -30.64 -8.99
C HIS A 99 5.18 -29.50 -8.04
N ILE A 100 4.89 -28.27 -8.45
CA ILE A 100 5.05 -27.06 -7.62
C ILE A 100 3.65 -26.51 -7.35
N LYS A 101 3.36 -26.23 -6.06
CA LYS A 101 2.10 -25.65 -5.63
C LYS A 101 2.36 -24.43 -4.76
N SER A 102 1.71 -23.31 -5.08
CA SER A 102 1.81 -22.10 -4.27
C SER A 102 1.20 -22.27 -2.88
N ALA A 103 1.73 -21.54 -1.90
CA ALA A 103 1.17 -21.50 -0.55
C ALA A 103 -0.16 -20.74 -0.53
N LYS A 104 -0.22 -19.60 -1.26
CA LYS A 104 -1.39 -18.71 -1.34
C LYS A 104 -2.34 -19.12 -2.46
N LYS A 105 -3.60 -18.65 -2.37
CA LYS A 105 -4.59 -18.66 -3.45
C LYS A 105 -4.43 -17.39 -4.31
N TYR A 106 -4.76 -17.52 -5.60
CA TYR A 106 -4.74 -16.45 -6.60
C TYR A 106 -6.04 -16.42 -7.41
N SER A 107 -7.13 -16.85 -6.81
CA SER A 107 -8.49 -16.78 -7.34
C SER A 107 -9.33 -15.80 -6.54
N ASP A 108 -8.83 -14.59 -6.37
CA ASP A 108 -9.38 -13.50 -5.57
C ASP A 108 -10.06 -12.41 -6.42
N ASN A 109 -10.28 -12.71 -7.71
CA ASN A 109 -10.82 -11.79 -8.71
C ASN A 109 -9.89 -10.61 -9.09
N SER A 110 -8.61 -10.67 -8.69
CA SER A 110 -7.58 -9.70 -9.09
C SER A 110 -6.80 -10.20 -10.30
N TRP A 111 -6.21 -9.27 -11.05
CA TRP A 111 -5.27 -9.62 -12.10
C TRP A 111 -3.94 -10.07 -11.50
N HIS A 112 -3.46 -11.22 -11.95
CA HIS A 112 -2.17 -11.79 -11.59
C HIS A 112 -1.33 -12.07 -12.81
N ILE A 113 -0.01 -11.84 -12.71
CA ILE A 113 0.96 -12.22 -13.72
C ILE A 113 1.77 -13.40 -13.18
N VAL A 114 1.61 -14.55 -13.84
CA VAL A 114 2.37 -15.75 -13.53
C VAL A 114 3.50 -15.89 -14.54
N ILE A 115 4.70 -16.15 -14.04
CA ILE A 115 5.89 -16.43 -14.84
C ILE A 115 6.45 -17.77 -14.39
N MET A 116 6.56 -18.70 -15.32
CA MET A 116 7.22 -19.99 -15.13
C MET A 116 8.42 -20.06 -16.06
N SER A 117 9.63 -20.16 -15.50
CA SER A 117 10.86 -20.36 -16.25
C SER A 117 11.45 -21.74 -15.96
N LEU A 118 11.88 -22.43 -16.98
CA LEU A 118 12.58 -23.70 -16.89
C LEU A 118 13.88 -23.67 -17.70
N GLY A 119 14.91 -24.32 -17.17
CA GLY A 119 16.24 -24.40 -17.76
C GLY A 119 17.18 -25.33 -16.99
N ASP A 120 18.47 -25.30 -17.30
CA ASP A 120 19.48 -26.21 -16.74
C ASP A 120 19.61 -26.12 -15.20
N TRP A 121 19.27 -24.99 -14.60
CA TRP A 121 19.26 -24.79 -13.15
C TRP A 121 17.98 -25.29 -12.46
N GLY A 122 16.94 -25.65 -13.22
CA GLY A 122 15.65 -26.14 -12.72
C GLY A 122 14.46 -25.30 -13.16
N ILE A 123 13.41 -25.29 -12.34
CA ILE A 123 12.16 -24.60 -12.62
C ILE A 123 11.91 -23.57 -11.53
N LYS A 124 11.56 -22.35 -11.94
CA LYS A 124 11.09 -21.28 -11.04
C LYS A 124 9.68 -20.83 -11.44
N LEU A 125 8.87 -20.61 -10.42
CA LEU A 125 7.51 -20.12 -10.57
C LEU A 125 7.36 -18.83 -9.78
N TYR A 126 6.93 -17.78 -10.48
CA TYR A 126 6.70 -16.45 -9.89
C TYR A 126 5.23 -16.07 -10.04
N VAL A 127 4.71 -15.30 -9.09
CA VAL A 127 3.44 -14.59 -9.22
C VAL A 127 3.67 -13.14 -8.77
N ASP A 128 3.29 -12.21 -9.62
CA ASP A 128 3.42 -10.76 -9.37
C ASP A 128 4.85 -10.39 -8.92
N GLY A 129 5.84 -10.95 -9.59
CA GLY A 129 7.27 -10.74 -9.35
C GLY A 129 7.88 -11.48 -8.15
N ASN A 130 7.06 -12.17 -7.35
CA ASN A 130 7.51 -12.93 -6.19
C ASN A 130 7.69 -14.41 -6.54
N GLU A 131 8.83 -14.99 -6.15
CA GLU A 131 9.05 -16.44 -6.31
C GLU A 131 8.13 -17.21 -5.34
N VAL A 132 7.26 -18.04 -5.90
CA VAL A 132 6.27 -18.83 -5.14
C VAL A 132 6.57 -20.32 -5.15
N GLY A 133 7.55 -20.74 -5.94
CA GLY A 133 8.01 -22.12 -5.99
C GLY A 133 9.26 -22.31 -6.83
N TYR A 134 10.09 -23.29 -6.41
CA TYR A 134 11.33 -23.64 -7.07
C TYR A 134 11.56 -25.16 -7.00
N LEU A 135 12.03 -25.73 -8.12
CA LEU A 135 12.51 -27.11 -8.17
C LEU A 135 13.90 -27.13 -8.79
N LYS A 136 14.90 -27.53 -8.01
CA LYS A 136 16.29 -27.72 -8.48
C LYS A 136 16.41 -29.07 -9.20
N SER A 137 15.95 -29.14 -10.43
CA SER A 137 16.09 -30.32 -11.28
C SER A 137 16.12 -29.88 -12.73
N PRO A 138 17.12 -30.27 -13.54
CA PRO A 138 17.19 -29.85 -14.93
C PRO A 138 16.07 -30.56 -15.72
N ILE A 139 14.97 -29.85 -15.91
CA ILE A 139 13.85 -30.28 -16.74
C ILE A 139 13.75 -29.30 -17.90
N ASN A 140 13.61 -29.81 -19.11
CA ASN A 140 13.39 -29.01 -20.30
C ASN A 140 12.32 -29.66 -21.20
N LEU A 141 11.85 -28.95 -22.23
CA LEU A 141 10.77 -29.43 -23.06
C LEU A 141 11.18 -30.65 -23.93
N ILE A 142 12.47 -30.84 -24.24
CA ILE A 142 12.98 -31.99 -24.96
C ILE A 142 12.75 -33.30 -24.18
N MET A 143 12.76 -33.23 -22.86
CA MET A 143 12.53 -34.40 -22.00
C MET A 143 11.07 -34.83 -21.94
N ILE A 144 10.16 -34.00 -22.44
CA ILE A 144 8.73 -34.30 -22.53
C ILE A 144 8.42 -34.70 -23.96
N THR A 145 8.38 -36.02 -24.18
CA THR A 145 8.29 -36.58 -25.53
C THR A 145 6.90 -36.42 -26.17
N GLU A 146 6.88 -36.41 -27.49
CA GLU A 146 5.68 -36.46 -28.35
C GLU A 146 4.68 -35.31 -28.16
N LEU A 147 5.11 -34.15 -27.68
CA LEU A 147 4.26 -32.97 -27.55
C LEU A 147 3.67 -32.55 -28.88
N ASN A 148 2.34 -32.54 -29.01
CA ASN A 148 1.61 -32.24 -30.23
C ASN A 148 0.43 -31.27 -30.04
N SER A 149 0.10 -30.91 -28.82
CA SER A 149 -1.02 -30.02 -28.52
C SER A 149 -0.62 -28.92 -27.54
N MET A 150 -1.09 -27.70 -27.78
CA MET A 150 -0.87 -26.53 -26.94
C MET A 150 -2.15 -25.71 -26.81
N ASN A 151 -2.63 -25.48 -25.57
CA ASN A 151 -3.91 -24.85 -25.32
C ASN A 151 -3.84 -23.78 -24.21
N ILE A 152 -4.61 -22.71 -24.42
CA ILE A 152 -4.92 -21.70 -23.38
C ILE A 152 -6.34 -21.99 -22.88
N GLY A 153 -6.53 -22.05 -21.56
CA GLY A 153 -7.84 -22.21 -20.93
C GLY A 153 -8.34 -23.66 -20.81
N ARG A 154 -7.55 -24.66 -21.14
CA ARG A 154 -7.87 -26.10 -20.90
C ARG A 154 -6.63 -26.99 -20.85
N ALA A 155 -6.80 -28.19 -20.33
CA ALA A 155 -5.90 -29.32 -20.56
C ALA A 155 -6.57 -30.39 -21.42
N LEU A 156 -5.79 -31.33 -21.95
CA LEU A 156 -6.31 -32.55 -22.58
C LEU A 156 -6.12 -33.75 -21.64
N ASP A 157 -7.03 -34.72 -21.72
CA ASP A 157 -6.85 -36.03 -21.08
C ASP A 157 -6.10 -37.00 -21.99
N ASN A 158 -5.93 -38.23 -21.55
CA ASN A 158 -5.26 -39.29 -22.31
C ASN A 158 -6.03 -39.78 -23.55
N LYS A 159 -7.22 -39.28 -23.80
CA LYS A 159 -8.03 -39.53 -25.01
C LYS A 159 -8.04 -38.32 -25.95
N GLY A 160 -7.33 -37.23 -25.58
CA GLY A 160 -7.35 -35.97 -26.31
C GLY A 160 -8.60 -35.12 -26.07
N GLU A 161 -9.43 -35.48 -25.10
CA GLU A 161 -10.62 -34.69 -24.74
C GLU A 161 -10.25 -33.51 -23.84
N GLY A 162 -10.89 -32.37 -24.06
CA GLY A 162 -10.68 -31.15 -23.25
C GLY A 162 -11.24 -31.29 -21.84
N ILE A 163 -10.38 -31.10 -20.87
CA ILE A 163 -10.72 -31.14 -19.42
C ILE A 163 -10.20 -29.92 -18.67
N ARG A 164 -10.65 -29.71 -17.43
CA ARG A 164 -10.18 -28.66 -16.52
C ARG A 164 -10.20 -27.27 -17.14
N HIS A 165 -11.31 -26.96 -17.83
CA HIS A 165 -11.50 -25.67 -18.46
C HIS A 165 -11.33 -24.53 -17.45
N PHE A 166 -10.61 -23.49 -17.88
CA PHE A 166 -10.45 -22.28 -17.09
C PHE A 166 -11.77 -21.53 -16.97
N HIS A 167 -11.93 -20.81 -15.87
CA HIS A 167 -13.06 -19.93 -15.61
C HIS A 167 -12.53 -18.62 -15.05
N GLY A 168 -12.66 -17.54 -15.80
CA GLY A 168 -12.13 -16.23 -15.51
C GLY A 168 -11.62 -15.55 -16.78
N ASP A 169 -10.82 -14.51 -16.62
CA ASP A 169 -10.25 -13.75 -17.70
C ASP A 169 -8.78 -14.10 -17.92
N ILE A 170 -8.36 -14.14 -19.18
CA ILE A 170 -6.96 -14.20 -19.60
C ILE A 170 -6.74 -13.04 -20.56
N ASP A 171 -5.77 -12.17 -20.27
CA ASP A 171 -5.43 -11.02 -21.07
C ASP A 171 -4.43 -11.38 -22.18
N TYR A 172 -3.30 -11.95 -21.78
CA TYR A 172 -2.28 -12.40 -22.73
C TYR A 172 -1.52 -13.62 -22.22
N LEU A 173 -0.83 -14.28 -23.16
CA LEU A 173 0.17 -15.31 -22.92
C LEU A 173 1.38 -15.02 -23.82
N ASP A 174 2.57 -14.95 -23.21
CA ASP A 174 3.85 -14.85 -23.91
C ASP A 174 4.71 -16.07 -23.62
N LEU A 175 5.36 -16.59 -24.67
CA LEU A 175 6.28 -17.72 -24.59
C LEU A 175 7.66 -17.28 -25.07
N TYR A 176 8.66 -17.42 -24.23
CA TYR A 176 10.05 -17.08 -24.51
C TYR A 176 10.87 -18.36 -24.71
N ASP A 177 11.81 -18.35 -25.66
CA ASP A 177 12.75 -19.44 -25.95
C ASP A 177 13.99 -19.43 -25.04
N ARG A 178 13.93 -18.70 -23.93
CA ARG A 178 14.98 -18.52 -22.94
C ARG A 178 14.41 -18.39 -21.53
N CYS A 179 15.30 -18.48 -20.54
CA CYS A 179 14.98 -18.07 -19.17
C CYS A 179 15.00 -16.54 -19.07
N LEU A 180 14.03 -15.99 -18.36
CA LEU A 180 14.02 -14.57 -18.01
C LEU A 180 14.91 -14.30 -16.81
N SER A 181 15.63 -13.17 -16.84
CA SER A 181 16.38 -12.67 -15.68
C SER A 181 15.43 -12.23 -14.58
N ARG A 182 15.97 -12.04 -13.36
CA ARG A 182 15.19 -11.53 -12.22
C ARG A 182 14.66 -10.12 -12.48
N GLU A 183 15.42 -9.30 -13.18
CA GLU A 183 15.05 -7.94 -13.58
C GLU A 183 13.90 -7.95 -14.59
N GLU A 184 13.97 -8.82 -15.59
CA GLU A 184 12.88 -9.01 -16.58
C GLU A 184 11.60 -9.54 -15.92
N VAL A 185 11.72 -10.50 -14.98
CA VAL A 185 10.57 -10.99 -14.19
C VAL A 185 9.91 -9.86 -13.43
N LYS A 186 10.69 -9.02 -12.76
CA LYS A 186 10.19 -7.83 -12.05
C LYS A 186 9.52 -6.85 -13.00
N GLU A 187 10.14 -6.57 -14.14
CA GLU A 187 9.60 -5.63 -15.13
C GLU A 187 8.27 -6.11 -15.72
N LEU A 188 8.18 -7.36 -16.14
CA LEU A 188 6.96 -7.95 -16.68
C LEU A 188 5.85 -8.10 -15.63
N SER A 189 6.22 -8.21 -14.36
CA SER A 189 5.28 -8.33 -13.24
C SER A 189 4.78 -6.98 -12.74
N LYS A 190 5.29 -5.87 -13.25
CA LYS A 190 4.75 -4.56 -12.95
C LYS A 190 3.32 -4.51 -13.50
N GLN A 191 2.35 -4.47 -12.61
CA GLN A 191 1.00 -4.11 -13.00
C GLN A 191 1.02 -2.68 -13.51
N GLU A 192 0.39 -2.39 -14.63
CA GLU A 192 0.18 -1.00 -15.06
C GLU A 192 -0.56 -0.26 -13.95
N VAL A 193 0.10 0.74 -13.38
CA VAL A 193 -0.54 1.56 -12.36
C VAL A 193 -1.61 2.40 -13.05
N LYS A 194 -2.86 2.17 -12.66
CA LYS A 194 -3.98 2.91 -13.21
C LYS A 194 -3.89 4.37 -12.79
N ILE A 195 -3.86 5.26 -13.77
CA ILE A 195 -3.93 6.70 -13.58
C ILE A 195 -5.40 7.12 -13.50
N GLY A 196 -5.83 7.62 -12.35
CA GLY A 196 -7.25 7.83 -12.04
C GLY A 196 -7.83 6.64 -11.28
N TYR A 197 -9.15 6.57 -11.20
CA TYR A 197 -9.89 5.52 -10.49
C TYR A 197 -11.32 5.42 -11.04
N ASP A 198 -11.94 4.23 -10.88
CA ASP A 198 -13.31 3.95 -11.33
C ASP A 198 -14.28 3.68 -10.17
N ILE A 199 -13.81 3.76 -8.93
CA ILE A 199 -14.65 3.58 -7.74
C ILE A 199 -15.58 4.78 -7.52
N PRO A 200 -16.74 4.61 -6.83
CA PRO A 200 -17.64 5.69 -6.50
C PRO A 200 -16.96 6.83 -5.74
N PHE A 201 -17.34 8.06 -6.06
CA PHE A 201 -16.85 9.26 -5.40
C PHE A 201 -18.00 9.97 -4.67
N ILE A 202 -17.82 10.23 -3.39
CA ILE A 202 -18.79 10.88 -2.50
C ILE A 202 -18.24 12.24 -2.08
N ASP A 203 -19.03 13.30 -2.17
CA ASP A 203 -18.63 14.64 -1.72
C ASP A 203 -19.38 15.05 -0.45
N LEU A 204 -18.69 15.05 0.70
CA LEU A 204 -19.20 15.50 2.00
C LEU A 204 -18.80 16.96 2.33
N SER A 205 -18.05 17.63 1.47
CA SER A 205 -17.45 18.94 1.77
C SER A 205 -18.50 20.03 2.09
N LYS A 206 -19.72 19.86 1.59
CA LYS A 206 -20.84 20.80 1.80
C LYS A 206 -21.74 20.45 2.97
N ASP A 207 -21.59 19.27 3.56
CA ASP A 207 -22.35 18.86 4.73
C ASP A 207 -21.76 19.49 6.00
N LYS A 208 -22.28 20.66 6.36
CA LYS A 208 -21.76 21.46 7.47
C LYS A 208 -22.08 20.86 8.84
N ASP A 209 -23.14 20.07 8.94
CA ASP A 209 -23.57 19.45 10.20
C ASP A 209 -22.54 18.41 10.70
N ARG A 210 -21.70 17.88 9.80
CA ARG A 210 -20.60 16.96 10.13
C ARG A 210 -19.33 17.66 10.58
N GLN A 211 -19.26 18.99 10.37
CA GLN A 211 -18.02 19.75 10.58
C GLN A 211 -18.03 20.45 11.92
N VAL A 212 -16.93 20.29 12.65
CA VAL A 212 -16.69 20.93 13.94
C VAL A 212 -15.51 21.87 13.82
N LEU A 213 -15.67 23.12 14.25
CA LEU A 213 -14.56 24.07 14.35
C LEU A 213 -13.69 23.69 15.54
N VAL A 214 -12.42 23.39 15.27
CA VAL A 214 -11.42 23.10 16.32
C VAL A 214 -10.73 24.40 16.76
N ASP A 215 -10.16 25.14 15.81
CA ASP A 215 -9.56 26.45 16.08
C ASP A 215 -9.49 27.32 14.81
N LYS A 216 -9.67 28.62 14.99
CA LYS A 216 -9.56 29.65 13.94
C LYS A 216 -9.10 30.96 14.57
N GLU A 217 -8.09 31.61 14.00
CA GLU A 217 -7.57 32.88 14.48
C GLU A 217 -7.36 33.81 13.28
N GLU A 218 -7.93 35.03 13.36
CA GLU A 218 -7.87 35.98 12.26
C GLU A 218 -6.42 36.34 11.88
N GLY A 219 -6.11 36.20 10.61
CA GLY A 219 -4.79 36.51 10.06
C GLY A 219 -3.67 35.52 10.40
N VAL A 220 -3.95 34.50 11.20
CA VAL A 220 -2.95 33.52 11.66
C VAL A 220 -3.10 32.21 10.91
N TYR A 221 -1.97 31.66 10.46
CA TYR A 221 -1.90 30.32 9.90
C TYR A 221 -1.98 29.29 11.03
N LEU A 222 -3.03 28.44 11.04
CA LEU A 222 -3.16 27.29 11.92
C LEU A 222 -3.17 26.03 11.06
N GLY A 223 -2.18 25.16 11.23
CA GLY A 223 -2.07 23.99 10.37
C GLY A 223 -1.35 22.81 11.00
N HIS A 224 -1.33 21.69 10.27
CA HIS A 224 -0.62 20.47 10.63
C HIS A 224 -1.08 19.86 11.98
N PRO A 225 -2.40 19.67 12.22
CA PRO A 225 -2.88 19.09 13.47
C PRO A 225 -2.50 17.62 13.60
N SER A 226 -2.23 17.21 14.82
CA SER A 226 -2.15 15.82 15.24
C SER A 226 -3.04 15.61 16.45
N THR A 227 -3.81 14.52 16.48
CA THR A 227 -4.77 14.22 17.55
C THR A 227 -4.43 12.93 18.29
N VAL A 228 -4.99 12.77 19.47
CA VAL A 228 -5.01 11.53 20.22
C VAL A 228 -6.33 11.38 20.97
N LEU A 229 -6.93 10.18 20.90
CA LEU A 229 -8.09 9.78 21.69
C LEU A 229 -7.64 8.98 22.91
N MET A 230 -8.04 9.42 24.10
CA MET A 230 -7.69 8.75 25.36
C MET A 230 -8.50 7.47 25.58
N ASP A 231 -8.12 6.69 26.61
CA ASP A 231 -8.72 5.38 26.88
C ASP A 231 -10.20 5.44 27.30
N ASP A 232 -10.66 6.59 27.80
CA ASP A 232 -12.07 6.84 28.14
C ASP A 232 -12.98 7.04 26.92
N LYS A 233 -12.39 7.07 25.70
CA LYS A 233 -13.09 7.27 24.42
C LYS A 233 -13.87 8.58 24.31
N LYS A 234 -13.60 9.54 25.18
CA LYS A 234 -14.23 10.86 25.24
C LYS A 234 -13.21 11.99 25.20
N THR A 235 -12.14 11.86 25.97
CA THR A 235 -11.08 12.87 26.03
C THR A 235 -10.21 12.79 24.78
N MET A 236 -10.09 13.90 24.07
CA MET A 236 -9.18 14.06 22.92
C MET A 236 -8.27 15.24 23.14
N TYR A 237 -7.07 15.15 22.62
CA TYR A 237 -6.14 16.27 22.51
C TYR A 237 -5.78 16.52 21.05
N VAL A 238 -5.51 17.78 20.74
CA VAL A 238 -4.98 18.21 19.45
C VAL A 238 -3.81 19.16 19.68
N VAL A 239 -2.72 18.95 18.93
CA VAL A 239 -1.58 19.88 18.87
C VAL A 239 -1.36 20.33 17.43
N TYR A 240 -0.90 21.56 17.26
CA TYR A 240 -0.55 22.15 15.97
C TYR A 240 0.30 23.41 16.17
N PRO A 241 1.18 23.79 15.23
CA PRO A 241 1.93 25.03 15.30
C PRO A 241 1.11 26.23 14.79
N LYS A 242 1.42 27.42 15.29
CA LYS A 242 0.96 28.70 14.71
C LYS A 242 1.89 29.13 13.58
N GLY A 243 1.81 28.44 12.45
CA GLY A 243 2.63 28.65 11.26
C GLY A 243 2.71 27.37 10.42
N HIS A 244 3.31 27.46 9.24
CA HIS A 244 3.48 26.32 8.35
C HIS A 244 4.62 25.39 8.87
N GLY A 245 4.29 24.48 9.77
CA GLY A 245 5.25 23.60 10.46
C GLY A 245 6.10 24.29 11.53
N VAL A 246 6.05 25.60 11.64
CA VAL A 246 6.92 26.41 12.53
C VAL A 246 6.11 27.29 13.47
N GLY A 247 6.74 27.75 14.56
CA GLY A 247 6.14 28.66 15.53
C GLY A 247 5.65 27.98 16.81
N PRO A 248 4.96 28.72 17.68
CA PRO A 248 4.44 28.19 18.94
C PRO A 248 3.47 27.02 18.72
N ILE A 249 3.65 25.98 19.53
CA ILE A 249 2.75 24.81 19.52
C ILE A 249 1.56 25.10 20.43
N VAL A 250 0.38 24.90 19.89
CA VAL A 250 -0.91 25.02 20.60
C VAL A 250 -1.38 23.66 21.04
N LEU A 251 -2.01 23.61 22.22
CA LEU A 251 -2.72 22.45 22.76
C LEU A 251 -4.17 22.82 23.02
N LYS A 252 -5.10 21.98 22.57
CA LYS A 252 -6.53 22.06 22.96
C LYS A 252 -7.04 20.68 23.36
N LYS A 253 -8.11 20.66 24.16
CA LYS A 253 -8.76 19.47 24.69
C LYS A 253 -10.23 19.43 24.30
N SER A 254 -10.72 18.24 24.02
CA SER A 254 -12.15 17.92 23.97
C SER A 254 -12.47 16.91 25.06
N GLU A 255 -13.66 16.98 25.67
CA GLU A 255 -14.16 16.04 26.68
C GLU A 255 -15.41 15.26 26.20
N ASP A 256 -15.77 15.44 24.95
CA ASP A 256 -16.97 14.91 24.31
C ASP A 256 -16.69 14.27 22.94
N SER A 257 -15.53 13.63 22.79
CA SER A 257 -15.10 12.95 21.58
C SER A 257 -15.04 13.88 20.36
N GLY A 258 -14.56 15.11 20.54
CA GLY A 258 -14.34 16.09 19.47
C GLY A 258 -15.59 16.84 19.00
N LEU A 259 -16.71 16.80 19.73
CA LEU A 259 -17.88 17.61 19.43
C LEU A 259 -17.68 19.07 19.80
N THR A 260 -16.96 19.32 20.90
CA THR A 260 -16.55 20.67 21.31
C THR A 260 -15.08 20.68 21.74
N TRP A 261 -14.44 21.84 21.64
CA TRP A 261 -13.03 22.01 21.98
C TRP A 261 -12.85 23.16 22.96
N SER A 262 -11.94 22.98 23.93
CA SER A 262 -11.58 24.00 24.93
C SER A 262 -10.97 25.24 24.28
N GLU A 263 -10.82 26.31 25.04
CA GLU A 263 -9.82 27.33 24.76
C GLU A 263 -8.42 26.70 24.69
N ARG A 264 -7.45 27.43 24.15
CA ARG A 264 -6.06 27.01 24.10
C ARG A 264 -5.51 26.84 25.52
N LEU A 265 -4.90 25.70 25.78
CA LEU A 265 -4.35 25.38 27.10
C LEU A 265 -2.94 25.97 27.28
N GLU A 266 -2.51 26.13 28.52
CA GLU A 266 -1.13 26.48 28.83
C GLU A 266 -0.18 25.35 28.38
N THR A 267 0.98 25.73 27.88
CA THR A 267 1.99 24.80 27.36
C THR A 267 3.36 25.08 27.96
N PRO A 268 4.26 24.11 28.04
CA PRO A 268 5.65 24.31 28.47
C PRO A 268 6.36 25.42 27.68
N VAL A 269 7.32 26.09 28.30
CA VAL A 269 8.06 27.19 27.65
C VAL A 269 8.79 26.74 26.38
N SER A 270 9.32 25.53 26.37
CA SER A 270 10.00 24.95 25.20
C SER A 270 9.10 24.74 23.99
N TRP A 271 7.76 24.79 24.16
CA TRP A 271 6.80 24.68 23.04
C TRP A 271 6.60 26.01 22.30
N ASN A 272 7.20 27.10 22.76
CA ASN A 272 7.09 28.40 22.10
C ASN A 272 7.72 28.46 20.70
N ASN A 273 8.45 27.42 20.31
CA ASN A 273 9.04 27.31 18.99
C ASN A 273 8.94 25.89 18.44
N SER A 274 8.67 25.77 17.15
CA SER A 274 8.71 24.53 16.38
C SER A 274 9.45 24.77 15.07
N GLU A 275 10.24 23.80 14.62
CA GLU A 275 10.92 23.82 13.31
C GLU A 275 10.21 22.95 12.28
N GLU A 276 9.40 22.00 12.74
CA GLU A 276 8.56 21.11 11.95
C GLU A 276 7.35 20.65 12.77
N THR A 277 6.40 20.05 12.06
CA THR A 277 5.12 19.60 12.58
C THR A 277 5.26 18.74 13.84
N PRO A 278 4.63 19.13 14.97
CA PRO A 278 4.52 18.26 16.13
C PRO A 278 3.49 17.17 15.87
N VAL A 279 3.78 15.94 16.32
CA VAL A 279 2.87 14.80 16.28
C VAL A 279 2.70 14.22 17.68
N ILE A 280 1.48 13.78 18.04
CA ILE A 280 1.18 13.18 19.33
C ILE A 280 0.67 11.75 19.21
N TYR A 281 1.07 10.90 20.14
CA TYR A 281 0.68 9.51 20.22
C TYR A 281 0.30 9.12 21.64
N LYS A 282 -0.68 8.23 21.77
CA LYS A 282 -0.93 7.54 23.03
C LYS A 282 -0.13 6.23 23.04
N ILE A 283 0.78 6.11 23.99
CA ILE A 283 1.57 4.91 24.22
C ILE A 283 1.34 4.36 25.63
N LYS A 284 1.39 3.05 25.77
CA LYS A 284 1.23 2.40 27.07
C LYS A 284 2.58 1.98 27.62
N LYS A 285 3.02 2.63 28.70
CA LYS A 285 4.28 2.32 29.38
C LYS A 285 4.25 0.90 30.00
N PRO A 286 5.42 0.28 30.28
CA PRO A 286 5.49 -1.03 30.92
C PRO A 286 4.77 -1.11 32.27
N ASN A 287 4.71 0.00 33.02
CA ASN A 287 4.01 0.10 34.30
C ASN A 287 2.48 0.30 34.15
N GLY A 288 1.95 0.28 32.93
CA GLY A 288 0.52 0.41 32.64
C GLY A 288 0.02 1.85 32.51
N ILE A 289 0.85 2.87 32.72
CA ILE A 289 0.48 4.28 32.52
C ILE A 289 0.27 4.55 31.03
N SER A 290 -0.85 5.19 30.68
CA SER A 290 -1.08 5.74 29.33
C SER A 290 -0.42 7.10 29.25
N ARG A 291 0.67 7.18 28.48
CA ARG A 291 1.42 8.40 28.19
C ARG A 291 0.90 9.03 26.89
N ILE A 292 0.79 10.34 26.85
CA ILE A 292 0.74 11.09 25.60
C ILE A 292 2.17 11.52 25.28
N GLU A 293 2.69 11.03 24.17
CA GLU A 293 4.03 11.35 23.67
C GLU A 293 3.91 12.34 22.53
N MET A 294 4.59 13.48 22.60
CA MET A 294 4.70 14.44 21.49
C MET A 294 6.12 14.43 20.94
N ILE A 295 6.24 14.38 19.62
CA ILE A 295 7.50 14.36 18.89
C ILE A 295 7.52 15.53 17.91
N SER A 296 8.62 16.29 17.88
CA SER A 296 8.82 17.43 16.97
C SER A 296 10.20 17.33 16.33
N GLY A 297 10.24 17.41 15.01
CA GLY A 297 11.49 17.34 14.24
C GLY A 297 12.33 18.61 14.34
N LEU A 298 13.64 18.45 14.20
CA LEU A 298 14.63 19.54 14.16
C LEU A 298 15.49 19.41 12.91
N PRO A 299 14.95 19.76 11.71
CA PRO A 299 15.69 19.58 10.46
C PRO A 299 16.73 20.68 10.19
N ARG A 300 16.63 21.83 10.87
CA ARG A 300 17.38 23.05 10.59
C ARG A 300 18.15 23.50 11.83
N GLY A 301 19.07 24.42 11.65
CA GLY A 301 19.87 24.95 12.75
C GLY A 301 21.05 24.08 13.16
N GLY A 302 21.65 24.38 14.34
CA GLY A 302 22.82 23.67 14.89
C GLY A 302 22.49 22.35 15.56
N GLU A 303 21.34 22.28 16.21
CA GLU A 303 20.84 21.08 16.85
C GLU A 303 19.87 20.38 15.88
N ARG A 304 20.24 19.20 15.42
CA ARG A 304 19.43 18.36 14.54
C ARG A 304 18.89 17.17 15.33
N GLY A 305 18.14 16.31 14.65
CA GLY A 305 17.46 15.19 15.27
C GLY A 305 15.98 15.49 15.48
N PHE A 306 15.47 15.14 16.63
CA PHE A 306 14.10 15.45 17.06
C PHE A 306 14.07 15.68 18.58
N ARG A 307 12.96 16.15 19.07
CA ARG A 307 12.70 16.35 20.48
C ARG A 307 11.37 15.78 20.88
N THR A 308 11.24 15.38 22.15
CA THR A 308 10.02 14.83 22.70
C THR A 308 9.57 15.63 23.91
N SER A 309 8.26 15.67 24.12
CA SER A 309 7.60 16.14 25.33
C SER A 309 6.44 15.21 25.64
N TYR A 310 6.17 14.95 26.90
CA TYR A 310 5.16 13.96 27.27
C TYR A 310 4.27 14.40 28.43
N SER A 311 3.12 13.74 28.55
CA SER A 311 2.24 13.78 29.70
C SER A 311 1.95 12.35 30.18
N ASP A 312 2.19 12.08 31.47
CA ASP A 312 1.89 10.82 32.15
C ASP A 312 0.63 10.89 33.02
N ASP A 313 -0.09 12.01 32.99
CA ASP A 313 -1.24 12.33 33.86
C ASP A 313 -2.51 12.71 33.07
N TYR A 314 -2.70 12.09 31.91
CA TYR A 314 -3.85 12.37 31.03
C TYR A 314 -3.89 13.80 30.49
N GLY A 315 -2.73 14.37 30.15
CA GLY A 315 -2.62 15.69 29.53
C GLY A 315 -2.79 16.89 30.47
N LYS A 316 -2.78 16.67 31.77
CA LYS A 316 -2.90 17.75 32.78
C LYS A 316 -1.61 18.55 32.90
N THR A 317 -0.47 17.85 32.89
CA THR A 317 0.86 18.47 32.88
C THR A 317 1.72 17.89 31.77
N TRP A 318 2.67 18.67 31.28
CA TRP A 318 3.56 18.30 30.21
C TRP A 318 5.01 18.59 30.55
N SER A 319 5.91 17.71 30.11
CA SER A 319 7.34 17.95 30.27
C SER A 319 7.84 19.03 29.32
N GLU A 320 8.96 19.67 29.68
CA GLU A 320 9.74 20.42 28.71
C GLU A 320 10.30 19.48 27.65
N PHE A 321 10.65 20.00 26.46
CA PHE A 321 11.27 19.20 25.42
C PHE A 321 12.62 18.64 25.82
N LYS A 322 12.81 17.34 25.57
CA LYS A 322 14.08 16.64 25.62
C LYS A 322 14.58 16.38 24.22
N HIS A 323 15.82 16.72 23.92
CA HIS A 323 16.41 16.60 22.59
C HIS A 323 17.10 15.25 22.41
N TYR A 324 16.94 14.67 21.22
CA TYR A 324 17.57 13.41 20.82
C TYR A 324 18.42 13.62 19.56
N PHE A 325 19.62 13.04 19.57
CA PHE A 325 20.57 13.02 18.45
C PHE A 325 20.99 14.42 17.96
N PRO A 326 21.43 15.33 18.86
CA PRO A 326 21.73 16.72 18.52
C PRO A 326 23.07 16.90 17.75
N THR A 327 23.65 15.84 17.20
CA THR A 327 24.98 15.82 16.58
C THR A 327 25.06 16.47 15.18
N GLY A 328 23.95 17.01 14.67
CA GLY A 328 23.88 17.53 13.31
C GLY A 328 23.82 16.46 12.20
N LYS A 329 23.89 15.17 12.55
CA LYS A 329 23.89 14.05 11.61
C LYS A 329 22.48 13.74 11.08
N TYR A 330 21.47 13.81 11.95
CA TYR A 330 20.09 13.51 11.63
C TYR A 330 19.23 14.76 11.73
N GLY A 331 18.46 15.08 10.72
CA GLY A 331 17.52 16.18 10.72
C GLY A 331 16.11 15.66 10.44
N GLY A 332 15.35 15.38 11.51
CA GLY A 332 14.00 14.84 11.40
C GLY A 332 13.00 15.84 10.83
N ILE A 333 12.48 15.57 9.65
CA ILE A 333 11.33 16.26 9.05
C ILE A 333 10.10 15.39 9.23
N VAL A 334 8.99 15.99 9.66
CA VAL A 334 7.76 15.29 10.05
C VAL A 334 8.13 14.04 10.86
N ALA A 335 8.86 14.29 11.96
CA ALA A 335 9.46 13.24 12.75
C ALA A 335 8.38 12.33 13.30
N HIS A 336 8.51 11.06 12.96
CA HIS A 336 7.58 10.01 13.35
C HIS A 336 6.13 10.30 12.92
N ALA A 337 5.93 10.56 11.61
CA ALA A 337 4.59 10.59 11.00
C ALA A 337 3.77 9.34 11.37
N SER A 338 4.47 8.25 11.72
CA SER A 338 3.92 7.04 12.31
C SER A 338 4.80 6.53 13.45
N LEU A 339 4.20 6.15 14.58
CA LEU A 339 4.84 5.49 15.71
C LEU A 339 4.13 4.15 15.96
N THR A 340 4.72 3.06 15.50
CA THR A 340 4.07 1.75 15.42
C THR A 340 4.59 0.81 16.50
N ARG A 341 3.68 0.31 17.36
CA ARG A 341 4.04 -0.69 18.37
C ARG A 341 4.41 -2.01 17.71
N LEU A 342 5.54 -2.59 18.12
CA LEU A 342 6.08 -3.82 17.55
C LEU A 342 5.66 -5.06 18.35
N LYS A 343 5.78 -6.22 17.75
CA LYS A 343 5.67 -7.53 18.39
C LYS A 343 7.05 -8.06 18.78
N ASN A 344 7.11 -8.82 19.87
CA ASN A 344 8.28 -9.57 20.24
C ASN A 344 8.39 -10.88 19.41
N LYS A 345 9.48 -11.62 19.59
CA LYS A 345 9.72 -12.91 18.89
C LYS A 345 8.66 -14.00 19.16
N LYS A 346 7.82 -13.83 20.18
CA LYS A 346 6.72 -14.76 20.50
C LYS A 346 5.41 -14.34 19.83
N GLY A 347 5.37 -13.17 19.18
CA GLY A 347 4.18 -12.61 18.54
C GLY A 347 3.33 -11.73 19.47
N ASP A 348 3.74 -11.52 20.73
CA ASP A 348 3.03 -10.63 21.65
C ASP A 348 3.43 -9.18 21.41
N MET A 349 2.51 -8.24 21.67
CA MET A 349 2.81 -6.81 21.58
C MET A 349 3.87 -6.40 22.61
N ASP A 350 5.02 -5.94 22.14
CA ASP A 350 6.15 -5.53 22.95
C ASP A 350 6.01 -4.07 23.46
N ASN A 351 6.87 -3.68 24.40
CA ASN A 351 7.05 -2.29 24.84
C ASN A 351 8.16 -1.61 24.02
N LYS A 352 8.08 -1.80 22.71
CA LYS A 352 8.98 -1.23 21.72
C LYS A 352 8.16 -0.67 20.55
N TRP A 353 8.49 0.53 20.10
CA TRP A 353 7.81 1.21 18.98
C TRP A 353 8.80 1.57 17.90
N LEU A 354 8.41 1.36 16.66
CA LEU A 354 9.12 1.81 15.47
C LEU A 354 8.68 3.24 15.15
N GLY A 355 9.63 4.17 15.18
CA GLY A 355 9.46 5.55 14.72
C GLY A 355 10.24 5.79 13.43
N ILE A 356 9.66 6.51 12.49
CA ILE A 356 10.25 6.78 11.17
C ILE A 356 10.26 8.28 10.91
N PHE A 357 11.35 8.79 10.36
CA PHE A 357 11.46 10.16 9.86
C PHE A 357 12.33 10.21 8.61
N HIS A 358 12.26 11.29 7.86
CA HIS A 358 13.18 11.56 6.75
C HIS A 358 14.00 12.83 7.03
N ASP A 359 15.15 12.95 6.37
CA ASP A 359 15.96 14.17 6.39
C ASP A 359 15.70 15.07 5.17
N LEU A 360 16.38 16.22 5.10
CA LEU A 360 16.26 17.17 3.99
C LEU A 360 16.69 16.60 2.62
N ASN A 361 17.40 15.46 2.61
CA ASN A 361 17.84 14.78 1.40
C ASN A 361 16.95 13.58 1.03
N TYR A 362 15.78 13.44 1.69
CA TYR A 362 14.87 12.30 1.53
C TYR A 362 15.53 10.95 1.82
N ASN A 363 16.48 10.90 2.78
CA ASN A 363 16.85 9.66 3.41
C ASN A 363 15.82 9.33 4.49
N ASN A 364 15.26 8.14 4.44
CA ASN A 364 14.36 7.68 5.47
C ASN A 364 15.14 6.92 6.55
N TRP A 365 14.84 7.23 7.80
CA TRP A 365 15.48 6.72 8.99
C TRP A 365 14.47 6.04 9.89
N LYS A 366 14.88 4.95 10.54
CA LYS A 366 14.12 4.30 11.60
C LYS A 366 14.88 4.35 12.92
N THR A 367 14.14 4.52 14.00
CA THR A 367 14.63 4.44 15.38
C THR A 367 13.57 3.76 16.24
N TYR A 368 13.96 3.24 17.39
CA TYR A 368 13.04 2.53 18.25
C TYR A 368 12.93 3.22 19.60
N LEU A 369 11.68 3.48 20.02
CA LEU A 369 11.35 3.89 21.38
C LEU A 369 11.17 2.65 22.26
N SER A 370 11.74 2.69 23.44
CA SER A 370 11.51 1.76 24.54
C SER A 370 11.60 2.52 25.87
N PHE A 371 11.42 1.80 26.98
CA PHE A 371 11.56 2.35 28.34
C PHE A 371 12.59 1.52 29.11
N ASP A 372 13.46 2.21 29.84
CA ASP A 372 14.41 1.55 30.74
C ASP A 372 13.74 1.08 32.07
N GLU A 373 14.51 0.52 32.97
CA GLU A 373 14.03 -0.01 34.25
C GLU A 373 13.48 1.09 35.18
N SER A 374 13.90 2.35 35.00
CA SER A 374 13.36 3.50 35.71
C SER A 374 12.06 4.05 35.13
N GLY A 375 11.68 3.57 33.94
CA GLY A 375 10.52 4.04 33.17
C GLY A 375 10.79 5.28 32.34
N GLU A 376 12.08 5.65 32.16
CA GLU A 376 12.49 6.72 31.26
C GLU A 376 12.53 6.22 29.82
N GLU A 377 12.19 7.10 28.87
CA GLU A 377 12.23 6.79 27.45
C GLU A 377 13.66 6.70 26.92
N VAL A 378 13.87 5.70 26.08
CA VAL A 378 15.13 5.41 25.39
C VAL A 378 14.88 5.27 23.90
N TRP A 379 15.60 6.07 23.11
CA TRP A 379 15.58 5.99 21.67
C TRP A 379 16.90 5.40 21.15
N THR A 380 16.82 4.43 20.26
CA THR A 380 18.01 3.85 19.62
C THR A 380 18.61 4.82 18.60
N GLU A 381 19.91 4.71 18.35
CA GLU A 381 20.55 5.45 17.24
C GLU A 381 19.81 5.18 15.92
N PRO A 382 19.45 6.21 15.14
CA PRO A 382 18.76 6.03 13.88
C PRO A 382 19.58 5.25 12.84
N VAL A 383 18.92 4.32 12.15
CA VAL A 383 19.49 3.57 11.02
C VAL A 383 18.64 3.78 9.76
N ARG A 384 19.24 3.55 8.59
CA ARG A 384 18.51 3.71 7.32
C ARG A 384 17.36 2.71 7.24
N LEU A 385 16.21 3.20 6.76
CA LEU A 385 14.98 2.40 6.64
C LEU A 385 14.94 1.58 5.34
N LEU A 386 15.27 2.21 4.21
CA LEU A 386 15.16 1.63 2.85
C LEU A 386 16.52 1.63 2.13
N GLU A 387 17.60 1.33 2.85
CA GLU A 387 18.96 1.39 2.27
C GLU A 387 19.14 0.41 1.10
N GLU A 388 18.56 -0.77 1.20
CA GLU A 388 18.55 -1.80 0.15
C GLU A 388 17.76 -1.38 -1.09
N HIS A 389 16.86 -0.41 -0.97
CA HIS A 389 16.03 0.15 -2.04
C HIS A 389 16.38 1.62 -2.35
N ASN A 390 17.61 2.02 -2.09
CA ASN A 390 18.05 3.42 -2.19
C ASN A 390 17.79 4.06 -3.56
N LEU A 391 17.81 3.30 -4.65
CA LEU A 391 17.54 3.84 -5.99
C LEU A 391 16.11 4.36 -6.10
N ILE A 392 15.12 3.55 -5.72
CA ILE A 392 13.70 3.97 -5.78
C ILE A 392 13.39 5.03 -4.72
N GLU A 393 13.94 4.90 -3.51
CA GLU A 393 13.80 5.89 -2.44
C GLU A 393 14.22 7.30 -2.92
N LYS A 394 15.38 7.41 -3.58
CA LYS A 394 15.92 8.68 -4.08
C LYS A 394 15.20 9.18 -5.33
N THR A 395 14.87 8.30 -6.27
CA THR A 395 14.19 8.67 -7.51
C THR A 395 12.79 9.19 -7.24
N ALA A 396 12.04 8.54 -6.35
CA ALA A 396 10.70 8.95 -5.93
C ALA A 396 10.73 10.02 -4.83
N GLN A 397 11.86 10.23 -4.15
CA GLN A 397 11.98 11.10 -2.97
C GLN A 397 10.93 10.73 -1.92
N LEU A 398 10.98 9.48 -1.46
CA LEU A 398 10.02 8.94 -0.50
C LEU A 398 10.08 9.68 0.84
N CYS A 399 8.93 10.07 1.37
CA CYS A 399 8.83 10.80 2.62
C CYS A 399 7.45 10.68 3.28
N GLU A 400 7.27 11.27 4.46
CA GLU A 400 5.99 11.33 5.20
C GLU A 400 5.33 9.95 5.30
N ILE A 401 6.08 8.95 5.80
CA ILE A 401 5.70 7.55 5.79
C ILE A 401 4.68 7.26 6.90
N GLU A 402 3.52 6.73 6.50
CA GLU A 402 2.55 6.09 7.40
C GLU A 402 2.81 4.58 7.46
N VAL A 403 2.82 4.01 8.65
CA VAL A 403 2.94 2.55 8.85
C VAL A 403 1.68 2.02 9.51
N LEU A 404 1.12 0.96 8.94
CA LEU A 404 -0.03 0.27 9.49
C LEU A 404 0.22 -1.24 9.57
N ARG A 405 -0.39 -1.87 10.57
CA ARG A 405 -0.32 -3.32 10.77
C ARG A 405 -1.50 -4.01 10.08
N SER A 406 -1.26 -5.17 9.45
CA SER A 406 -2.32 -6.01 8.89
C SER A 406 -3.33 -6.46 9.96
N PRO A 407 -4.61 -6.72 9.61
CA PRO A 407 -5.62 -7.16 10.57
C PRO A 407 -5.28 -8.46 11.30
N ASP A 408 -4.57 -9.38 10.65
CA ASP A 408 -4.06 -10.60 11.28
C ASP A 408 -2.83 -10.37 12.16
N GLY A 409 -2.30 -9.14 12.15
CA GLY A 409 -1.17 -8.71 12.95
C GLY A 409 0.21 -9.18 12.48
N ASN A 410 0.34 -9.85 11.34
CA ASN A 410 1.57 -10.53 10.92
C ASN A 410 2.43 -9.75 9.92
N GLN A 411 1.93 -8.63 9.41
CA GLN A 411 2.62 -7.82 8.42
C GLN A 411 2.49 -6.33 8.76
N LEU A 412 3.52 -5.56 8.45
CA LEU A 412 3.45 -4.11 8.41
C LEU A 412 3.42 -3.67 6.95
N ALA A 413 2.63 -2.64 6.65
CA ALA A 413 2.69 -1.91 5.40
C ALA A 413 3.14 -0.48 5.66
N LEU A 414 4.03 0.06 4.86
CA LEU A 414 4.31 1.49 4.82
C LEU A 414 3.70 2.11 3.56
N ILE A 415 3.08 3.27 3.72
CA ILE A 415 2.62 4.11 2.61
C ILE A 415 3.44 5.39 2.63
N ALA A 416 4.12 5.69 1.52
CA ALA A 416 5.00 6.83 1.39
C ALA A 416 4.52 7.81 0.32
N ARG A 417 4.62 9.11 0.61
CA ARG A 417 4.51 10.17 -0.37
C ARG A 417 5.69 10.12 -1.33
N SER A 418 5.44 10.32 -2.63
CA SER A 418 6.45 10.50 -3.66
C SER A 418 6.64 11.99 -3.96
N GLN A 419 7.57 12.65 -3.26
CA GLN A 419 7.87 14.07 -3.43
C GLN A 419 8.54 14.37 -4.78
N GLY A 420 9.21 13.39 -5.37
CA GLY A 420 9.84 13.50 -6.69
C GLY A 420 8.86 13.70 -7.85
N LYS A 421 7.56 13.59 -7.61
CA LYS A 421 6.46 13.85 -8.58
C LYS A 421 6.55 13.01 -9.87
N LYS A 422 7.23 11.87 -9.81
CA LYS A 422 7.37 10.93 -10.93
C LYS A 422 6.50 9.68 -10.76
N ASN A 423 6.14 9.39 -9.52
CA ASN A 423 5.37 8.21 -9.12
C ASN A 423 4.12 8.62 -8.37
N ASN A 424 3.11 7.75 -8.32
CA ASN A 424 2.04 7.84 -7.33
C ASN A 424 2.62 7.63 -5.93
N SER A 425 1.77 7.62 -4.91
CA SER A 425 2.16 7.13 -3.59
C SER A 425 2.73 5.72 -3.69
N MET A 426 3.70 5.39 -2.84
CA MET A 426 4.41 4.12 -2.88
C MET A 426 4.07 3.28 -1.66
N ILE A 427 4.10 1.96 -1.80
CA ILE A 427 3.86 1.00 -0.72
C ILE A 427 4.97 -0.04 -0.64
N ALA A 428 5.35 -0.42 0.57
CA ALA A 428 6.20 -1.57 0.84
C ALA A 428 5.72 -2.35 2.06
N PHE A 429 6.12 -3.60 2.18
CA PHE A 429 5.65 -4.52 3.22
C PHE A 429 6.82 -5.12 4.01
N SER A 430 6.59 -5.37 5.29
CA SER A 430 7.53 -6.05 6.19
C SER A 430 6.81 -7.21 6.89
N ASN A 431 7.45 -8.38 6.94
CA ASN A 431 6.96 -9.55 7.68
C ASN A 431 7.82 -9.86 8.92
N ASP A 432 8.70 -8.95 9.31
CA ASP A 432 9.68 -9.10 10.39
C ASP A 432 9.74 -7.86 11.31
N GLU A 433 8.57 -7.24 11.54
CA GLU A 433 8.43 -6.09 12.44
C GLU A 433 9.26 -4.86 12.02
N GLY A 434 9.43 -4.65 10.70
CA GLY A 434 10.11 -3.49 10.14
C GLY A 434 11.64 -3.61 10.09
N GLU A 435 12.19 -4.81 10.31
CA GLU A 435 13.64 -5.03 10.13
C GLU A 435 13.99 -4.96 8.65
N THR A 436 13.26 -5.67 7.78
CA THR A 436 13.38 -5.60 6.32
C THR A 436 12.07 -5.23 5.65
N TRP A 437 12.17 -4.64 4.45
CA TRP A 437 11.02 -4.19 3.67
C TRP A 437 11.12 -4.71 2.23
N THR A 438 9.98 -4.97 1.61
CA THR A 438 9.94 -5.22 0.16
C THR A 438 10.36 -3.96 -0.61
N GLU A 439 10.74 -4.11 -1.87
CA GLU A 439 10.94 -2.96 -2.75
C GLU A 439 9.64 -2.14 -2.82
N PRO A 440 9.70 -0.81 -2.63
CA PRO A 440 8.52 0.04 -2.75
C PRO A 440 7.89 -0.04 -4.15
N LEU A 441 6.59 -0.31 -4.20
CA LEU A 441 5.78 -0.37 -5.41
C LEU A 441 4.85 0.83 -5.50
N GLU A 442 4.53 1.24 -6.71
CA GLU A 442 3.61 2.35 -6.98
C GLU A 442 2.15 1.92 -6.74
N LEU A 443 1.40 2.69 -5.95
CA LEU A 443 -0.02 2.45 -5.67
C LEU A 443 -0.92 2.94 -6.81
N GLN A 444 -2.14 2.41 -6.85
CA GLN A 444 -3.19 2.81 -7.79
C GLN A 444 -3.59 4.28 -7.61
N GLY A 445 -4.12 4.90 -8.68
CA GLY A 445 -4.53 6.30 -8.72
C GLY A 445 -5.57 6.71 -7.67
N ALA A 446 -6.35 5.75 -7.16
CA ALA A 446 -7.30 6.00 -6.08
C ALA A 446 -6.63 6.50 -4.77
N LEU A 447 -5.36 6.11 -4.52
CA LEU A 447 -4.54 6.57 -3.39
C LEU A 447 -3.48 7.61 -3.80
N MET A 448 -3.54 8.13 -5.00
CA MET A 448 -2.60 9.16 -5.43
C MET A 448 -2.76 10.43 -4.62
N GLY A 449 -1.75 10.75 -3.84
CA GLY A 449 -1.80 11.89 -2.94
C GLY A 449 -0.59 12.02 -2.04
N GLU A 450 -0.77 12.78 -0.98
CA GLU A 450 0.27 13.15 -0.03
C GLU A 450 -0.28 13.11 1.40
N ARG A 451 0.58 12.85 2.40
CA ARG A 451 0.22 12.96 3.83
C ARG A 451 -0.86 11.94 4.23
N HIS A 452 -0.63 10.67 3.88
CA HIS A 452 -1.55 9.58 4.20
C HIS A 452 -1.63 9.35 5.71
N LYS A 453 -2.86 9.08 6.20
CA LYS A 453 -3.11 8.64 7.56
C LYS A 453 -4.18 7.54 7.54
N ALA A 454 -3.85 6.36 8.05
CA ALA A 454 -4.69 5.18 7.97
C ALA A 454 -5.29 4.80 9.33
N THR A 455 -6.57 4.42 9.33
CA THR A 455 -7.28 3.99 10.54
C THR A 455 -8.29 2.90 10.20
N TYR A 456 -8.36 1.85 11.01
CA TYR A 456 -9.35 0.78 10.87
C TYR A 456 -10.68 1.14 11.51
N ASP A 457 -11.77 0.85 10.82
CA ASP A 457 -13.10 0.84 11.40
C ASP A 457 -13.26 -0.37 12.35
N PRO A 458 -13.52 -0.16 13.64
CA PRO A 458 -13.64 -1.26 14.60
C PRO A 458 -14.86 -2.15 14.35
N ILE A 459 -15.85 -1.68 13.59
CA ILE A 459 -17.09 -2.40 13.31
C ILE A 459 -16.91 -3.35 12.11
N SER A 460 -16.37 -2.85 11.00
CA SER A 460 -16.26 -3.64 9.76
C SER A 460 -14.86 -4.17 9.47
N GLY A 461 -13.84 -3.69 10.19
CA GLY A 461 -12.44 -4.01 9.93
C GLY A 461 -11.88 -3.36 8.65
N ARG A 462 -12.66 -2.50 7.98
CA ARG A 462 -12.21 -1.77 6.80
C ARG A 462 -11.24 -0.65 7.16
N LEU A 463 -10.41 -0.28 6.19
CA LEU A 463 -9.50 0.85 6.25
C LEU A 463 -10.17 2.12 5.74
N LEU A 464 -9.98 3.22 6.47
CA LEU A 464 -10.16 4.58 5.99
C LEU A 464 -8.78 5.25 5.97
N ILE A 465 -8.35 5.73 4.80
CA ILE A 465 -7.06 6.40 4.61
C ILE A 465 -7.33 7.83 4.16
N THR A 466 -7.02 8.81 5.01
CA THR A 466 -7.12 10.24 4.65
C THR A 466 -5.83 10.71 4.00
N PHE A 467 -5.94 11.64 3.05
CA PHE A 467 -4.78 12.24 2.38
C PHE A 467 -5.17 13.51 1.63
N ARG A 468 -4.17 14.31 1.25
CA ARG A 468 -4.35 15.40 0.28
C ARG A 468 -4.24 14.82 -1.12
N GLU A 469 -5.29 14.95 -1.93
CA GLU A 469 -5.29 14.41 -3.29
C GLU A 469 -4.42 15.21 -4.26
N ILE A 470 -4.05 14.58 -5.35
CA ILE A 470 -3.46 15.22 -6.53
C ILE A 470 -4.55 15.32 -7.60
N ILE A 471 -4.98 16.54 -7.94
CA ILE A 471 -6.08 16.80 -8.88
C ILE A 471 -5.61 16.98 -10.32
N ARG A 472 -4.41 17.53 -10.51
CA ARG A 472 -3.71 17.53 -11.79
C ARG A 472 -2.41 16.78 -11.65
N ASP A 473 -2.11 15.94 -12.60
CA ASP A 473 -0.98 15.03 -12.59
C ASP A 473 -0.38 14.98 -14.00
N PRO A 474 0.93 15.17 -14.16
CA PRO A 474 1.62 15.03 -15.44
C PRO A 474 1.31 13.73 -16.18
N LYS A 475 1.06 12.64 -15.46
CA LYS A 475 0.70 11.35 -16.02
C LYS A 475 -0.69 11.36 -16.68
N LYS A 476 -1.61 12.21 -16.18
CA LYS A 476 -2.97 12.36 -16.71
C LYS A 476 -3.04 13.39 -17.81
N THR A 477 -2.33 14.50 -17.67
CA THR A 477 -2.41 15.66 -18.56
C THR A 477 -1.35 15.65 -19.65
N GLY A 478 -0.23 14.94 -19.45
CA GLY A 478 0.94 14.96 -20.33
C GLY A 478 1.82 16.20 -20.18
N ASP A 479 1.44 17.18 -19.35
CA ASP A 479 2.25 18.36 -19.05
C ASP A 479 3.16 18.13 -17.85
N LYS A 480 4.47 18.16 -18.06
CA LYS A 480 5.49 17.97 -17.03
C LYS A 480 5.40 18.93 -15.83
N ASN A 481 4.78 20.10 -16.03
CA ASN A 481 4.63 21.12 -14.99
C ASN A 481 3.30 20.97 -14.21
N ASP A 482 2.47 20.03 -14.60
CA ASP A 482 1.13 19.91 -14.05
C ASP A 482 1.13 18.93 -12.85
N TRP A 483 1.55 19.43 -11.68
CA TRP A 483 1.40 18.73 -10.41
C TRP A 483 0.65 19.62 -9.43
N VAL A 484 -0.65 19.39 -9.30
CA VAL A 484 -1.50 20.23 -8.46
C VAL A 484 -2.12 19.39 -7.34
N ALA A 485 -1.72 19.69 -6.11
CA ALA A 485 -2.38 19.18 -4.93
C ALA A 485 -3.79 19.81 -4.80
N GLY A 486 -4.72 19.04 -4.31
CA GLY A 486 -6.13 19.43 -4.20
C GLY A 486 -6.68 19.30 -2.79
N HIS A 487 -7.84 18.69 -2.72
CA HIS A 487 -8.68 18.66 -1.54
C HIS A 487 -8.25 17.62 -0.50
N TRP A 488 -8.81 17.72 0.68
CA TRP A 488 -8.67 16.68 1.70
C TRP A 488 -9.71 15.59 1.44
N VAL A 489 -9.21 14.39 1.22
CA VAL A 489 -10.01 13.23 0.80
C VAL A 489 -9.71 12.01 1.66
N ALA A 490 -10.57 10.99 1.56
CA ALA A 490 -10.32 9.67 2.10
C ALA A 490 -10.58 8.59 1.04
N LEU A 491 -9.85 7.48 1.15
CA LEU A 491 -10.15 6.21 0.49
C LEU A 491 -10.69 5.24 1.54
N VAL A 492 -11.72 4.48 1.18
CA VAL A 492 -12.19 3.34 1.96
C VAL A 492 -11.96 2.05 1.19
N GLY A 493 -11.36 1.08 1.87
CA GLY A 493 -11.03 -0.22 1.31
C GLY A 493 -10.65 -1.21 2.40
N THR A 494 -9.85 -2.18 2.07
CA THR A 494 -9.34 -3.21 2.97
C THR A 494 -7.81 -3.23 2.94
N TYR A 495 -7.18 -3.85 3.92
CA TYR A 495 -5.73 -4.10 3.87
C TYR A 495 -5.36 -4.98 2.67
N ASP A 496 -6.24 -5.90 2.31
CA ASP A 496 -6.07 -6.79 1.15
C ASP A 496 -6.06 -6.01 -0.18
N ASP A 497 -6.79 -4.88 -0.27
CA ASP A 497 -6.71 -3.98 -1.42
C ASP A 497 -5.33 -3.34 -1.56
N LEU A 498 -4.68 -3.00 -0.44
CA LEU A 498 -3.30 -2.49 -0.47
C LEU A 498 -2.31 -3.57 -0.92
N VAL A 499 -2.44 -4.80 -0.40
CA VAL A 499 -1.57 -5.94 -0.75
C VAL A 499 -1.65 -6.28 -2.24
N HIS A 500 -2.85 -6.18 -2.84
CA HIS A 500 -3.10 -6.53 -4.24
C HIS A 500 -3.19 -5.30 -5.16
N ASN A 501 -2.83 -4.12 -4.66
CA ASN A 501 -2.85 -2.86 -5.41
C ASN A 501 -4.20 -2.56 -6.09
N ARG A 502 -5.32 -2.81 -5.38
CA ARG A 502 -6.68 -2.54 -5.84
C ARG A 502 -7.14 -1.14 -5.42
N GLU A 503 -8.09 -0.58 -6.14
CA GLU A 503 -8.61 0.78 -5.91
C GLU A 503 -9.39 0.94 -4.60
N GLY A 504 -9.79 -0.15 -3.93
CA GLY A 504 -10.67 -0.11 -2.77
C GLY A 504 -12.15 -0.05 -3.16
N GLN A 505 -12.98 0.52 -2.29
CA GLN A 505 -14.44 0.48 -2.43
C GLN A 505 -15.02 1.81 -2.92
N TYR A 506 -14.59 2.94 -2.34
CA TYR A 506 -15.03 4.28 -2.73
C TYR A 506 -14.09 5.35 -2.18
N ARG A 507 -14.18 6.52 -2.77
CA ARG A 507 -13.41 7.69 -2.41
C ARG A 507 -14.33 8.80 -1.91
N ILE A 508 -13.91 9.53 -0.88
CA ILE A 508 -14.72 10.56 -0.21
C ILE A 508 -13.95 11.88 -0.26
N ARG A 509 -14.56 12.95 -0.76
CA ARG A 509 -14.09 14.31 -0.47
C ARG A 509 -14.60 14.69 0.92
N LEU A 510 -13.69 14.81 1.86
CA LEU A 510 -14.01 15.23 3.23
C LEU A 510 -14.24 16.74 3.30
N MET A 511 -13.30 17.50 2.74
CA MET A 511 -13.41 18.97 2.69
C MET A 511 -12.77 19.53 1.42
N GLU A 512 -13.40 20.55 0.86
CA GLU A 512 -12.90 21.32 -0.27
C GLU A 512 -11.89 22.37 0.24
N ASP A 513 -10.70 22.40 -0.37
CA ASP A 513 -9.63 23.35 -0.05
C ASP A 513 -9.62 24.50 -1.07
N PHE A 514 -9.55 25.73 -0.60
CA PHE A 514 -9.52 26.95 -1.36
C PHE A 514 -8.18 27.70 -1.25
N THR A 515 -7.08 26.94 -1.16
CA THR A 515 -5.74 27.53 -1.13
C THR A 515 -5.56 28.53 -2.27
N PRO A 516 -5.09 29.77 -2.01
CA PRO A 516 -5.05 30.85 -3.00
C PRO A 516 -4.13 30.63 -4.20
N THR A 517 -3.39 29.54 -4.27
CA THR A 517 -2.45 29.26 -5.35
C THR A 517 -2.93 28.12 -6.22
N GLU A 518 -2.87 28.26 -7.55
CA GLU A 518 -3.30 27.24 -8.52
C GLU A 518 -2.49 25.93 -8.46
N LYS A 519 -1.29 25.96 -7.86
CA LYS A 519 -0.35 24.86 -7.94
C LYS A 519 -0.16 24.07 -6.65
N SER A 520 -0.84 24.41 -5.57
CA SER A 520 -0.57 23.76 -4.28
C SER A 520 -1.75 23.92 -3.34
N GLY A 521 -2.50 22.86 -3.14
CA GLY A 521 -3.40 22.77 -1.99
C GLY A 521 -2.58 22.72 -0.70
N ASP A 522 -3.02 23.40 0.34
CA ASP A 522 -2.35 23.40 1.63
C ASP A 522 -3.29 22.89 2.74
N CYS A 523 -3.45 21.58 2.75
CA CYS A 523 -4.28 20.82 3.68
C CYS A 523 -3.69 19.41 3.88
N GLY A 524 -4.33 18.56 4.67
CA GLY A 524 -4.19 17.11 4.61
C GLY A 524 -3.33 16.45 5.68
N TYR A 525 -2.48 17.13 6.45
CA TYR A 525 -2.02 16.52 7.70
C TYR A 525 -3.21 16.32 8.60
N ALA A 526 -3.42 15.11 9.08
CA ALA A 526 -4.62 14.74 9.79
C ALA A 526 -4.35 13.94 11.06
N GLY A 527 -5.21 14.18 12.06
CA GLY A 527 -5.45 13.24 13.14
C GLY A 527 -6.70 12.43 12.83
N ASN A 528 -6.58 11.12 12.81
CA ASN A 528 -7.68 10.19 12.54
C ASN A 528 -7.96 9.40 13.80
N GLU A 529 -9.01 9.76 14.52
CA GLU A 529 -9.49 9.00 15.66
C GLU A 529 -10.76 8.24 15.30
N VAL A 530 -10.99 7.12 15.97
CA VAL A 530 -12.20 6.32 15.79
C VAL A 530 -12.78 5.88 17.12
N LEU A 531 -14.08 6.05 17.28
CA LEU A 531 -14.84 5.63 18.44
C LEU A 531 -15.28 4.17 18.31
N ASP A 532 -15.67 3.56 19.44
CA ASP A 532 -16.07 2.14 19.46
C ASP A 532 -17.35 1.86 18.66
N ASP A 533 -18.16 2.87 18.40
CA ASP A 533 -19.38 2.79 17.55
C ASP A 533 -19.09 2.95 16.04
N GLY A 534 -17.81 3.07 15.65
CA GLY A 534 -17.39 3.26 14.25
C GLY A 534 -17.42 4.71 13.78
N THR A 535 -17.68 5.67 14.68
CA THR A 535 -17.58 7.09 14.33
C THR A 535 -16.13 7.51 14.18
N PHE A 536 -15.72 7.88 12.98
CA PHE A 536 -14.45 8.55 12.72
C PHE A 536 -14.55 10.02 13.07
N VAL A 537 -13.57 10.52 13.82
CA VAL A 537 -13.32 11.92 14.10
C VAL A 537 -12.05 12.32 13.38
N LEU A 538 -12.20 12.85 12.18
CA LEU A 538 -11.12 13.17 11.27
C LEU A 538 -10.83 14.67 11.40
N THR A 539 -9.61 15.02 11.83
CA THR A 539 -9.21 16.41 12.09
C THR A 539 -8.11 16.82 11.12
N SER A 540 -8.31 17.94 10.41
CA SER A 540 -7.30 18.47 9.49
C SER A 540 -7.35 19.99 9.43
N TYR A 541 -6.45 20.57 8.67
CA TYR A 541 -6.37 21.99 8.37
C TYR A 541 -6.47 22.22 6.87
N GLY A 542 -6.84 23.43 6.51
CA GLY A 542 -6.91 23.89 5.12
C GLY A 542 -7.58 25.24 5.01
N TYR A 543 -7.63 25.76 3.80
CA TYR A 543 -8.38 26.95 3.43
C TYR A 543 -9.83 26.56 3.16
N TRP A 544 -10.63 26.42 4.21
CA TRP A 544 -11.98 25.87 4.13
C TRP A 544 -13.06 26.87 3.68
N GLU A 545 -12.69 28.12 3.42
CA GLU A 545 -13.56 29.19 2.96
C GLU A 545 -12.86 30.02 1.89
N LYS A 546 -13.59 30.37 0.81
CA LYS A 546 -13.04 31.13 -0.35
C LYS A 546 -12.51 32.52 0.04
N ASP A 547 -13.21 33.17 0.96
CA ASP A 547 -12.96 34.57 1.35
C ASP A 547 -12.07 34.67 2.60
N TYR A 548 -11.55 33.57 3.10
CA TYR A 548 -10.65 33.53 4.27
C TYR A 548 -9.25 33.09 3.86
N ASN A 549 -8.28 33.98 4.05
CA ASN A 549 -6.94 33.88 3.47
C ASN A 549 -5.90 33.15 4.32
N LYS A 550 -6.33 32.42 5.36
CA LYS A 550 -5.47 31.59 6.20
C LYS A 550 -6.11 30.23 6.42
N PRO A 551 -5.29 29.16 6.52
CA PRO A 551 -5.84 27.87 6.89
C PRO A 551 -6.17 27.83 8.37
N TYR A 552 -7.14 27.02 8.72
CA TYR A 552 -7.59 26.80 10.10
C TYR A 552 -8.05 25.35 10.27
N ILE A 553 -8.27 24.93 11.53
CA ILE A 553 -8.46 23.53 11.87
C ILE A 553 -9.95 23.23 12.06
N LYS A 554 -10.41 22.21 11.35
CA LYS A 554 -11.72 21.59 11.54
C LYS A 554 -11.58 20.08 11.72
N SER A 555 -12.56 19.49 12.37
CA SER A 555 -12.82 18.06 12.32
C SER A 555 -14.12 17.75 11.57
N LEU A 556 -14.19 16.54 11.02
CA LEU A 556 -15.36 15.99 10.34
C LEU A 556 -15.69 14.65 10.98
N ARG A 557 -16.98 14.38 11.21
CA ARG A 557 -17.48 13.14 11.81
C ARG A 557 -18.23 12.32 10.77
N VAL A 558 -17.93 11.03 10.67
CA VAL A 558 -18.54 10.12 9.71
C VAL A 558 -18.44 8.67 10.17
N THR A 559 -19.41 7.84 9.80
CA THR A 559 -19.34 6.37 9.94
C THR A 559 -19.30 5.74 8.56
N LEU A 560 -18.64 4.59 8.41
CA LEU A 560 -18.66 3.86 7.13
C LEU A 560 -20.06 3.34 6.81
N LYS A 561 -20.90 3.09 7.83
CA LYS A 561 -22.30 2.70 7.63
C LYS A 561 -23.10 3.76 6.88
N GLU A 562 -22.99 5.03 7.29
CA GLU A 562 -23.65 6.15 6.59
C GLU A 562 -23.17 6.30 5.15
N ILE A 563 -21.86 6.14 4.92
CA ILE A 563 -21.32 6.21 3.56
C ILE A 563 -21.80 5.04 2.70
N ASP A 564 -21.89 3.83 3.24
CA ASP A 564 -22.46 2.68 2.53
C ASP A 564 -23.94 2.91 2.14
N GLU A 565 -24.69 3.63 2.95
CA GLU A 565 -26.08 4.02 2.65
C GLU A 565 -26.12 5.01 1.48
N ILE A 566 -25.28 6.04 1.50
CA ILE A 566 -25.15 6.99 0.40
C ILE A 566 -24.75 6.28 -0.91
N VAL A 567 -23.77 5.38 -0.87
CA VAL A 567 -23.33 4.64 -2.08
C VAL A 567 -24.45 3.77 -2.64
N ARG A 568 -25.26 3.11 -1.80
CA ARG A 568 -26.41 2.31 -2.26
C ARG A 568 -27.48 3.15 -2.96
N GLU A 569 -27.64 4.39 -2.57
CA GLU A 569 -28.58 5.32 -3.22
C GLU A 569 -28.05 5.87 -4.56
N MET A 570 -26.72 5.79 -4.80
CA MET A 570 -26.08 6.24 -6.04
C MET A 570 -26.09 5.18 -7.15
N VAL A 571 -26.25 3.90 -6.79
CA VAL A 571 -26.25 2.73 -7.69
C VAL A 571 -27.68 2.26 -7.95
#